data_2f28e47aacd14480b3b0746c67c7e665
#
_entry.id   2f28e47aacd14480b3b0746c67c7e665
#
_cell.length_a   1.000
_cell.length_b   1.000
_cell.length_c   1.000
_cell.angle_alpha   90.00
_cell.angle_beta   90.00
_cell.angle_gamma   90.00
#
_symmetry.space_group_name_H-M   'P 1'
#
loop_
_entity.id
_entity.type
_entity.pdbx_description
1 polymer ?
#
loop_
_entity_poly.entity_id
_entity_poly.type
_entity_poly.pdbx_seq_one_letter_code
_entity_poly.pdbx_strand_id
1 'polypeptide(L)'
;IHPNVLSDVNGEYPAMESAEIRTAEGNRYTVFSLWDTYRNLHQLMTLVYPERQLEMVRSMIGMYKEWGWLPKWELYGRETFTMEGDPAIPVIVDTWMKGLRDFDMDAAYEAMRKSATTPGAQNRMRPDIDPYVEKGYVPLGFYARDLSGDNSVSHALEYYIADHALSLLADSLGRREDAALFRNRSLGYKNYYSPESGTFRPITGEGGFLTPFDPRQGENFEPVPGFHEGSAWNYTFYVPHDVEGLAKLMGGRRKFIDKLQMVFDEGLYDPANEPDI
;
A
#
# COMPACT_ATOMS: atom_id res chain seq x y z
N ILE A 1 -1.35 14.22 -9.39
CA ILE A 1 -0.04 14.05 -8.73
C ILE A 1 0.72 12.96 -9.45
N HIS A 2 1.95 13.22 -9.91
CA HIS A 2 2.81 12.27 -10.60
C HIS A 2 4.27 12.64 -10.33
N PRO A 3 5.20 11.69 -10.35
CA PRO A 3 6.62 11.96 -10.13
C PRO A 3 7.19 12.97 -11.13
N ASN A 4 8.02 13.88 -10.62
CA ASN A 4 8.73 14.91 -11.38
C ASN A 4 10.22 14.64 -11.37
N VAL A 5 10.95 15.18 -12.33
CA VAL A 5 12.42 15.15 -12.32
C VAL A 5 12.94 16.16 -11.29
N LEU A 6 13.76 15.69 -10.36
CA LEU A 6 14.42 16.49 -9.31
C LEU A 6 15.81 16.93 -9.73
N SER A 7 16.54 16.07 -10.46
CA SER A 7 17.91 16.38 -10.87
C SER A 7 17.94 17.56 -11.83
N ASP A 8 18.96 18.40 -11.64
CA ASP A 8 19.27 19.52 -12.54
C ASP A 8 19.84 19.02 -13.88
N VAL A 9 20.05 19.93 -14.82
CA VAL A 9 20.57 19.63 -16.16
C VAL A 9 21.97 19.01 -16.14
N ASN A 10 22.76 19.25 -15.10
CA ASN A 10 24.06 18.63 -14.86
C ASN A 10 23.98 17.30 -14.08
N GLY A 11 22.76 16.84 -13.76
CA GLY A 11 22.49 15.61 -13.00
C GLY A 11 22.57 15.78 -11.49
N GLU A 12 22.86 16.96 -10.95
CA GLU A 12 22.94 17.18 -9.51
C GLU A 12 21.56 17.18 -8.84
N TYR A 13 21.47 16.58 -7.64
CA TYR A 13 20.26 16.54 -6.83
C TYR A 13 20.60 16.43 -5.34
N PRO A 14 19.74 16.91 -4.43
CA PRO A 14 19.88 16.66 -2.99
C PRO A 14 19.56 15.21 -2.66
N ALA A 15 20.45 14.55 -1.93
CA ALA A 15 20.24 13.17 -1.48
C ALA A 15 19.08 13.08 -0.47
N MET A 16 18.45 11.90 -0.42
CA MET A 16 17.31 11.63 0.47
C MET A 16 17.68 11.86 1.93
N GLU A 17 16.85 12.63 2.65
CA GLU A 17 17.01 12.99 4.08
C GLU A 17 18.38 13.62 4.42
N SER A 18 19.03 14.26 3.44
CA SER A 18 20.38 14.81 3.57
C SER A 18 20.51 16.17 2.88
N ALA A 19 21.52 16.94 3.24
CA ALA A 19 21.96 18.13 2.52
C ALA A 19 23.09 17.83 1.51
N GLU A 20 23.51 16.58 1.38
CA GLU A 20 24.53 16.16 0.44
C GLU A 20 24.01 16.29 -1.00
N ILE A 21 24.83 16.90 -1.86
CA ILE A 21 24.52 16.94 -3.30
C ILE A 21 25.20 15.75 -3.97
N ARG A 22 24.43 15.01 -4.75
CA ARG A 22 24.87 13.85 -5.55
C ARG A 22 24.58 14.07 -7.02
N THR A 23 25.16 13.23 -7.85
CA THR A 23 24.94 13.24 -9.29
C THR A 23 24.26 11.93 -9.70
N ALA A 24 23.17 12.03 -10.44
CA ALA A 24 22.44 10.88 -10.98
C ALA A 24 23.00 10.45 -12.34
N GLU A 25 22.99 9.15 -12.59
CA GLU A 25 23.08 8.60 -13.94
C GLU A 25 21.66 8.57 -14.54
N GLY A 26 21.30 9.57 -15.34
CA GLY A 26 19.95 9.79 -15.86
C GLY A 26 19.12 10.70 -14.95
N ASN A 27 17.80 10.55 -14.96
CA ASN A 27 16.91 11.40 -14.19
C ASN A 27 16.71 10.86 -12.77
N ARG A 28 16.88 11.73 -11.77
CA ARG A 28 16.40 11.49 -10.41
C ARG A 28 14.98 12.04 -10.30
N TYR A 29 14.03 11.16 -9.93
CA TYR A 29 12.64 11.54 -9.70
C TYR A 29 12.36 11.86 -8.24
N THR A 30 11.32 12.66 -8.02
CA THR A 30 10.75 13.10 -6.74
C THR A 30 9.23 13.22 -6.83
N VAL A 31 8.58 13.57 -5.73
CA VAL A 31 7.11 13.67 -5.59
C VAL A 31 6.49 12.30 -5.82
N PHE A 32 6.97 11.34 -5.04
CA PHE A 32 6.44 9.99 -5.02
C PHE A 32 5.24 9.89 -4.07
N SER A 33 4.07 10.34 -4.54
CA SER A 33 2.78 10.07 -3.90
C SER A 33 2.36 8.63 -4.26
N LEU A 34 3.08 7.65 -3.70
CA LEU A 34 2.98 6.28 -4.18
C LEU A 34 1.64 5.62 -3.87
N TRP A 35 0.98 5.99 -2.76
CA TRP A 35 -0.35 5.50 -2.43
C TRP A 35 -1.38 5.81 -3.52
N ASP A 36 -1.23 6.94 -4.22
CA ASP A 36 -2.05 7.32 -5.37
C ASP A 36 -1.59 6.63 -6.66
N THR A 37 -0.29 6.73 -6.94
CA THR A 37 0.24 6.41 -8.27
C THR A 37 0.46 4.91 -8.51
N TYR A 38 0.58 4.09 -7.45
CA TYR A 38 0.74 2.64 -7.59
C TYR A 38 -0.53 1.94 -8.11
N ARG A 39 -1.69 2.59 -8.03
CA ARG A 39 -2.98 2.03 -8.42
C ARG A 39 -3.14 1.88 -9.93
N ASN A 40 -2.56 2.80 -10.71
CA ASN A 40 -2.69 2.78 -12.18
C ASN A 40 -1.54 3.46 -12.93
N LEU A 41 -0.95 4.55 -12.41
CA LEU A 41 0.06 5.33 -13.16
C LEU A 41 1.28 4.49 -13.52
N HIS A 42 1.88 3.80 -12.55
CA HIS A 42 3.09 3.02 -12.77
C HIS A 42 2.85 1.86 -13.74
N GLN A 43 1.68 1.21 -13.67
CA GLN A 43 1.28 0.17 -14.62
C GLN A 43 1.14 0.73 -16.03
N LEU A 44 0.56 1.90 -16.19
CA LEU A 44 0.47 2.58 -17.48
C LEU A 44 1.87 2.95 -18.01
N MET A 45 2.73 3.46 -17.13
CA MET A 45 4.11 3.84 -17.50
C MET A 45 4.92 2.65 -18.00
N THR A 46 4.72 1.44 -17.45
CA THR A 46 5.39 0.23 -17.98
C THR A 46 5.03 -0.07 -19.43
N LEU A 47 3.87 0.36 -19.92
CA LEU A 47 3.39 0.13 -21.28
C LEU A 47 3.73 1.27 -22.23
N VAL A 48 3.64 2.52 -21.76
CA VAL A 48 3.71 3.71 -22.62
C VAL A 48 5.08 4.36 -22.59
N TYR A 49 5.73 4.37 -21.43
CA TYR A 49 7.04 5.00 -21.20
C TYR A 49 7.94 4.14 -20.31
N PRO A 50 8.33 2.92 -20.76
CA PRO A 50 9.06 1.95 -19.93
C PRO A 50 10.40 2.49 -19.41
N GLU A 51 11.10 3.33 -20.18
CA GLU A 51 12.37 3.93 -19.77
C GLU A 51 12.18 4.86 -18.56
N ARG A 52 11.10 5.67 -18.57
CA ARG A 52 10.78 6.55 -17.43
C ARG A 52 10.38 5.75 -16.20
N GLN A 53 9.63 4.65 -16.40
CA GLN A 53 9.30 3.77 -15.29
C GLN A 53 10.55 3.17 -14.64
N LEU A 54 11.53 2.73 -15.44
CA LEU A 54 12.81 2.25 -14.95
C LEU A 54 13.59 3.33 -14.19
N GLU A 55 13.61 4.57 -14.69
CA GLU A 55 14.25 5.70 -13.98
C GLU A 55 13.56 5.99 -12.63
N MET A 56 12.23 5.91 -12.54
CA MET A 56 11.48 6.05 -11.29
C MET A 56 11.85 4.95 -10.30
N VAL A 57 11.91 3.68 -10.75
CA VAL A 57 12.35 2.56 -9.91
C VAL A 57 13.77 2.72 -9.43
N ARG A 58 14.70 3.11 -10.32
CA ARG A 58 16.09 3.41 -9.93
C ARG A 58 16.16 4.55 -8.90
N SER A 59 15.32 5.58 -9.05
CA SER A 59 15.22 6.68 -8.07
C SER A 59 14.78 6.17 -6.70
N MET A 60 13.76 5.31 -6.61
CA MET A 60 13.32 4.71 -5.34
C MET A 60 14.43 3.84 -4.70
N ILE A 61 15.14 3.04 -5.49
CA ILE A 61 16.27 2.23 -5.00
C ILE A 61 17.42 3.14 -4.56
N GLY A 62 17.67 4.23 -5.29
CA GLY A 62 18.64 5.26 -4.89
C GLY A 62 18.32 5.86 -3.53
N MET A 63 17.05 6.19 -3.27
CA MET A 63 16.60 6.67 -1.97
C MET A 63 16.87 5.64 -0.87
N TYR A 64 16.59 4.36 -1.11
CA TYR A 64 16.97 3.30 -0.17
C TYR A 64 18.46 3.28 0.15
N LYS A 65 19.31 3.40 -0.86
CA LYS A 65 20.79 3.42 -0.68
C LYS A 65 21.28 4.66 0.08
N GLU A 66 20.54 5.75 0.02
CA GLU A 66 20.89 7.03 0.66
C GLU A 66 20.48 7.09 2.13
N TRP A 67 19.28 6.65 2.50
CA TRP A 67 18.74 6.80 3.85
C TRP A 67 18.22 5.51 4.49
N GLY A 68 18.21 4.41 3.74
CA GLY A 68 17.96 3.08 4.26
C GLY A 68 16.52 2.58 4.15
N TRP A 69 15.60 3.29 3.48
CA TRP A 69 14.22 2.88 3.25
C TRP A 69 13.76 3.25 1.84
N LEU A 70 12.81 2.49 1.28
CA LEU A 70 12.08 2.91 0.08
C LEU A 70 11.14 4.07 0.42
N PRO A 71 10.79 4.93 -0.56
CA PRO A 71 9.84 6.02 -0.32
C PRO A 71 8.41 5.50 -0.16
N LYS A 72 7.59 6.25 0.58
CA LYS A 72 6.14 6.12 0.67
C LYS A 72 5.46 7.32 0.04
N TRP A 73 5.72 8.50 0.58
CA TRP A 73 5.24 9.79 0.10
C TRP A 73 6.36 10.83 0.15
N GLU A 74 7.33 10.62 -0.72
CA GLU A 74 8.55 11.46 -0.77
C GLU A 74 8.27 12.77 -1.49
N LEU A 75 8.78 13.87 -0.93
CA LEU A 75 8.66 15.22 -1.46
C LEU A 75 10.01 15.95 -1.41
N TYR A 76 10.61 16.16 -2.58
CA TYR A 76 11.88 16.90 -2.77
C TYR A 76 13.03 16.43 -1.85
N GLY A 77 13.23 15.11 -1.77
CA GLY A 77 14.28 14.50 -0.96
C GLY A 77 13.94 14.33 0.51
N ARG A 78 12.66 14.46 0.88
CA ARG A 78 12.16 14.25 2.24
C ARG A 78 11.00 13.25 2.25
N GLU A 79 11.03 12.30 3.18
CA GLU A 79 9.89 11.41 3.40
C GLU A 79 8.88 12.06 4.35
N THR A 80 7.64 12.18 3.91
CA THR A 80 6.58 12.78 4.71
C THR A 80 5.84 11.77 5.58
N PHE A 81 5.93 10.47 5.28
CA PHE A 81 5.18 9.37 5.89
C PHE A 81 3.66 9.49 5.75
N THR A 82 3.20 10.35 4.86
CA THR A 82 1.79 10.56 4.59
C THR A 82 1.20 9.33 3.88
N MET A 83 -0.09 9.12 4.05
CA MET A 83 -0.89 8.04 3.45
C MET A 83 -0.49 6.63 3.89
N GLU A 84 -1.14 5.63 3.28
CA GLU A 84 -1.20 4.28 3.77
C GLU A 84 -0.18 3.34 3.13
N GLY A 85 0.14 2.28 3.84
CA GLY A 85 0.79 1.11 3.28
C GLY A 85 2.28 1.21 3.03
N ASP A 86 2.74 0.38 2.10
CA ASP A 86 4.13 0.25 1.63
C ASP A 86 4.14 0.12 0.10
N PRO A 87 3.65 1.17 -0.60
CA PRO A 87 3.27 1.08 -2.02
C PRO A 87 4.44 1.01 -3.00
N ALA A 88 5.67 1.29 -2.57
CA ALA A 88 6.86 1.10 -3.40
C ALA A 88 7.04 -0.38 -3.79
N ILE A 89 6.64 -1.31 -2.92
CA ILE A 89 6.77 -2.75 -3.17
C ILE A 89 5.99 -3.19 -4.42
N PRO A 90 4.66 -2.99 -4.51
CA PRO A 90 3.91 -3.40 -5.70
C PRO A 90 4.38 -2.68 -6.97
N VAL A 91 4.85 -1.43 -6.90
CA VAL A 91 5.40 -0.71 -8.06
C VAL A 91 6.65 -1.39 -8.61
N ILE A 92 7.62 -1.70 -7.75
CA ILE A 92 8.88 -2.34 -8.16
C ILE A 92 8.62 -3.76 -8.67
N VAL A 93 7.78 -4.51 -7.96
CA VAL A 93 7.45 -5.90 -8.33
C VAL A 93 6.71 -5.96 -9.66
N ASP A 94 5.69 -5.12 -9.87
CA ASP A 94 4.95 -5.06 -11.14
C ASP A 94 5.87 -4.73 -12.32
N THR A 95 6.77 -3.77 -12.13
CA THR A 95 7.77 -3.40 -13.13
C THR A 95 8.65 -4.59 -13.51
N TRP A 96 9.17 -5.33 -12.53
CA TRP A 96 9.97 -6.53 -12.73
C TRP A 96 9.20 -7.66 -13.42
N MET A 97 7.98 -7.94 -12.97
CA MET A 97 7.16 -9.03 -13.50
C MET A 97 6.74 -8.79 -14.95
N LYS A 98 6.67 -7.54 -15.38
CA LYS A 98 6.46 -7.15 -16.79
C LYS A 98 7.72 -7.17 -17.66
N GLY A 99 8.84 -7.61 -17.10
CA GLY A 99 10.09 -7.81 -17.84
C GLY A 99 11.01 -6.59 -17.89
N LEU A 100 10.66 -5.49 -17.23
CA LEU A 100 11.52 -4.30 -17.10
C LEU A 100 12.47 -4.51 -15.93
N ARG A 101 13.69 -4.98 -16.22
CA ARG A 101 14.61 -5.54 -15.21
C ARG A 101 15.93 -4.77 -15.06
N ASP A 102 16.09 -3.65 -15.75
CA ASP A 102 17.32 -2.87 -15.75
C ASP A 102 17.42 -1.95 -14.51
N PHE A 103 17.53 -2.59 -13.34
CA PHE A 103 17.80 -1.96 -12.05
C PHE A 103 18.40 -2.97 -11.05
N ASP A 104 18.98 -2.46 -9.97
CA ASP A 104 19.60 -3.26 -8.92
C ASP A 104 18.55 -4.05 -8.11
N MET A 105 18.26 -5.27 -8.56
CA MET A 105 17.26 -6.14 -7.94
C MET A 105 17.67 -6.62 -6.55
N ASP A 106 18.96 -6.81 -6.28
CA ASP A 106 19.39 -7.27 -4.95
C ASP A 106 19.13 -6.18 -3.91
N ALA A 107 19.48 -4.93 -4.21
CA ALA A 107 19.17 -3.79 -3.34
C ALA A 107 17.65 -3.58 -3.21
N ALA A 108 16.89 -3.72 -4.31
CA ALA A 108 15.43 -3.61 -4.30
C ALA A 108 14.79 -4.67 -3.41
N TYR A 109 15.22 -5.94 -3.54
CA TYR A 109 14.70 -7.03 -2.73
C TYR A 109 15.03 -6.86 -1.24
N GLU A 110 16.27 -6.48 -0.93
CA GLU A 110 16.70 -6.19 0.45
C GLU A 110 15.84 -5.09 1.07
N ALA A 111 15.62 -3.99 0.33
CA ALA A 111 14.81 -2.87 0.78
C ALA A 111 13.36 -3.25 1.07
N MET A 112 12.72 -3.97 0.15
CA MET A 112 11.34 -4.45 0.30
C MET A 112 11.20 -5.44 1.47
N ARG A 113 12.14 -6.40 1.57
CA ARG A 113 12.17 -7.36 2.67
C ARG A 113 12.38 -6.68 4.01
N LYS A 114 13.26 -5.67 4.06
CA LYS A 114 13.52 -4.88 5.26
C LYS A 114 12.25 -4.24 5.80
N SER A 115 11.46 -3.53 5.00
CA SER A 115 10.22 -2.92 5.47
C SER A 115 9.17 -3.96 5.88
N ALA A 116 9.15 -5.13 5.23
CA ALA A 116 8.22 -6.21 5.53
C ALA A 116 8.61 -7.08 6.75
N THR A 117 9.82 -6.93 7.32
CA THR A 117 10.31 -7.82 8.40
C THR A 117 10.95 -7.11 9.58
N THR A 118 11.30 -5.83 9.47
CA THR A 118 11.86 -5.08 10.61
C THR A 118 10.78 -4.87 11.67
N PRO A 119 11.07 -5.10 12.97
CA PRO A 119 10.12 -4.82 14.06
C PRO A 119 9.63 -3.37 14.07
N GLY A 120 8.38 -3.15 14.49
CA GLY A 120 7.68 -1.88 14.38
C GLY A 120 8.40 -0.69 15.05
N ALA A 121 9.02 -0.91 16.21
CA ALA A 121 9.80 0.13 16.91
C ALA A 121 10.98 0.69 16.09
N GLN A 122 11.47 -0.07 15.11
CA GLN A 122 12.58 0.29 14.22
C GLN A 122 12.13 0.48 12.77
N ASN A 123 10.87 0.20 12.48
CA ASN A 123 10.31 0.22 11.14
C ASN A 123 9.64 1.55 10.84
N ARG A 124 10.23 2.33 9.96
CA ARG A 124 9.69 3.64 9.60
C ARG A 124 8.54 3.54 8.59
N MET A 125 8.51 2.45 7.80
CA MET A 125 7.49 2.24 6.75
C MET A 125 6.25 1.55 7.28
N ARG A 126 6.43 0.57 8.19
CA ARG A 126 5.35 -0.22 8.80
C ARG A 126 5.49 -0.21 10.33
N PRO A 127 5.22 0.92 11.00
CA PRO A 127 5.41 1.03 12.45
C PRO A 127 4.45 0.16 13.26
N ASP A 128 3.36 -0.30 12.66
CA ASP A 128 2.33 -1.21 13.19
C ASP A 128 2.48 -2.67 12.72
N ILE A 129 3.67 -3.03 12.22
CA ILE A 129 3.94 -4.38 11.70
C ILE A 129 3.86 -5.48 12.78
N ASP A 130 4.18 -5.16 14.04
CA ASP A 130 4.22 -6.19 15.08
C ASP A 130 2.85 -6.87 15.27
N PRO A 131 1.73 -6.15 15.53
CA PRO A 131 0.41 -6.78 15.58
C PRO A 131 -0.04 -7.35 14.23
N TYR A 132 0.34 -6.73 13.12
CA TYR A 132 0.06 -7.26 11.78
C TYR A 132 0.66 -8.65 11.59
N VAL A 133 1.88 -8.87 12.06
CA VAL A 133 2.57 -10.18 11.97
C VAL A 133 2.04 -11.17 12.99
N GLU A 134 1.84 -10.74 14.24
CA GLU A 134 1.46 -11.60 15.35
C GLU A 134 0.00 -12.07 15.24
N LYS A 135 -0.91 -11.13 14.93
CA LYS A 135 -2.36 -11.37 14.93
C LYS A 135 -2.94 -11.59 13.53
N GLY A 136 -2.19 -11.22 12.49
CA GLY A 136 -2.67 -11.21 11.11
C GLY A 136 -3.55 -10.00 10.77
N TYR A 137 -3.63 -8.99 11.66
CA TYR A 137 -4.34 -7.72 11.46
C TYR A 137 -3.77 -6.63 12.36
N VAL A 138 -4.08 -5.38 12.06
CA VAL A 138 -3.77 -4.22 12.91
C VAL A 138 -5.03 -3.87 13.71
N PRO A 139 -4.99 -3.89 15.05
CA PRO A 139 -6.15 -3.51 15.86
C PRO A 139 -6.31 -1.99 15.93
N LEU A 140 -7.55 -1.53 16.15
CA LEU A 140 -7.84 -0.13 16.47
C LEU A 140 -7.02 0.35 17.68
N GLY A 141 -6.60 1.61 17.64
CA GLY A 141 -5.89 2.26 18.73
C GLY A 141 -4.41 1.89 18.82
N PHE A 142 -3.90 1.02 17.95
CA PHE A 142 -2.48 0.68 17.97
C PHE A 142 -1.61 1.80 17.40
N TYR A 143 -2.10 2.45 16.37
CA TYR A 143 -1.36 3.47 15.67
C TYR A 143 -2.25 4.62 15.21
N ALA A 144 -2.06 5.78 15.83
CA ALA A 144 -2.69 7.02 15.43
C ALA A 144 -1.58 8.05 15.21
N ARG A 145 -1.05 8.14 13.99
CA ARG A 145 0.08 9.03 13.69
C ARG A 145 -0.30 10.26 12.91
N ASP A 146 -1.32 10.18 12.11
CA ASP A 146 -1.76 11.30 11.32
C ASP A 146 -2.95 12.03 11.95
N LEU A 147 -3.28 13.16 11.38
CA LEU A 147 -4.37 14.01 11.82
C LEU A 147 -5.75 13.42 11.53
N SER A 148 -5.81 12.35 10.73
CA SER A 148 -7.05 11.70 10.28
C SER A 148 -7.54 10.60 11.22
N GLY A 149 -6.73 10.17 12.20
CA GLY A 149 -7.17 9.19 13.20
C GLY A 149 -6.63 7.78 12.99
N ASP A 150 -7.41 6.77 13.38
CA ASP A 150 -7.00 5.37 13.35
C ASP A 150 -7.34 4.72 11.99
N ASN A 151 -6.33 4.42 11.18
CA ASN A 151 -6.44 3.87 9.83
C ASN A 151 -6.08 2.37 9.77
N SER A 152 -6.27 1.64 10.84
CA SER A 152 -5.79 0.26 11.03
C SER A 152 -6.17 -0.70 9.91
N VAL A 153 -7.40 -0.65 9.42
CA VAL A 153 -7.87 -1.50 8.31
C VAL A 153 -7.21 -1.10 7.01
N SER A 154 -7.17 0.21 6.70
CA SER A 154 -6.55 0.73 5.48
C SER A 154 -5.07 0.35 5.40
N HIS A 155 -4.30 0.57 6.48
CA HIS A 155 -2.90 0.16 6.58
C HIS A 155 -2.72 -1.33 6.32
N ALA A 156 -3.49 -2.17 7.00
CA ALA A 156 -3.36 -3.61 6.87
C ALA A 156 -3.70 -4.11 5.46
N LEU A 157 -4.73 -3.56 4.82
CA LEU A 157 -5.12 -3.93 3.45
C LEU A 157 -4.00 -3.62 2.45
N GLU A 158 -3.36 -2.46 2.58
CA GLU A 158 -2.20 -2.10 1.76
C GLU A 158 -1.00 -3.03 2.02
N TYR A 159 -0.76 -3.43 3.26
CA TYR A 159 0.32 -4.38 3.57
C TYR A 159 0.05 -5.78 2.99
N TYR A 160 -1.21 -6.24 2.95
CA TYR A 160 -1.53 -7.53 2.30
C TYR A 160 -1.23 -7.50 0.81
N ILE A 161 -1.52 -6.39 0.13
CA ILE A 161 -1.19 -6.19 -1.30
C ILE A 161 0.32 -6.20 -1.50
N ALA A 162 1.06 -5.45 -0.67
CA ALA A 162 2.51 -5.39 -0.73
C ALA A 162 3.16 -6.76 -0.45
N ASP A 163 2.69 -7.47 0.58
CA ASP A 163 3.18 -8.82 0.91
C ASP A 163 2.85 -9.82 -0.20
N HIS A 164 1.67 -9.73 -0.84
CA HIS A 164 1.35 -10.56 -2.00
C HIS A 164 2.34 -10.31 -3.14
N ALA A 165 2.57 -9.05 -3.50
CA ALA A 165 3.53 -8.67 -4.54
C ALA A 165 4.93 -9.21 -4.21
N LEU A 166 5.40 -9.01 -2.98
CA LEU A 166 6.70 -9.50 -2.53
C LEU A 166 6.77 -11.04 -2.58
N SER A 167 5.67 -11.75 -2.30
CA SER A 167 5.62 -13.21 -2.41
C SER A 167 5.84 -13.70 -3.85
N LEU A 168 5.26 -13.00 -4.83
CA LEU A 168 5.44 -13.33 -6.26
C LEU A 168 6.88 -13.09 -6.69
N LEU A 169 7.47 -11.98 -6.27
CA LEU A 169 8.87 -11.70 -6.56
C LEU A 169 9.80 -12.73 -5.92
N ALA A 170 9.59 -13.04 -4.63
CA ALA A 170 10.38 -14.04 -3.91
C ALA A 170 10.33 -15.41 -4.61
N ASP A 171 9.15 -15.83 -5.08
CA ASP A 171 8.98 -17.08 -5.84
C ASP A 171 9.77 -17.03 -7.16
N SER A 172 9.68 -15.93 -7.89
CA SER A 172 10.41 -15.72 -9.16
C SER A 172 11.93 -15.73 -8.99
N LEU A 173 12.41 -15.35 -7.82
CA LEU A 173 13.84 -15.35 -7.44
C LEU A 173 14.27 -16.66 -6.74
N GLY A 174 13.39 -17.66 -6.62
CA GLY A 174 13.66 -18.93 -5.97
C GLY A 174 13.77 -18.89 -4.44
N ARG A 175 13.33 -17.79 -3.81
CA ARG A 175 13.36 -17.58 -2.35
C ARG A 175 12.08 -18.15 -1.71
N ARG A 176 11.99 -19.48 -1.67
CA ARG A 176 10.74 -20.22 -1.33
C ARG A 176 10.19 -19.93 0.06
N GLU A 177 11.05 -19.74 1.06
CA GLU A 177 10.63 -19.45 2.44
C GLU A 177 9.95 -18.09 2.53
N ASP A 178 10.57 -17.05 1.95
CA ASP A 178 10.00 -15.71 1.90
C ASP A 178 8.70 -15.69 1.06
N ALA A 179 8.67 -16.42 -0.06
CA ALA A 179 7.46 -16.54 -0.88
C ALA A 179 6.28 -17.14 -0.10
N ALA A 180 6.52 -18.19 0.68
CA ALA A 180 5.49 -18.80 1.52
C ALA A 180 5.07 -17.87 2.67
N LEU A 181 6.03 -17.22 3.34
CA LEU A 181 5.78 -16.27 4.42
C LEU A 181 4.85 -15.14 3.99
N PHE A 182 5.24 -14.42 2.94
CA PHE A 182 4.51 -13.25 2.47
C PHE A 182 3.16 -13.62 1.83
N ARG A 183 3.08 -14.77 1.15
CA ARG A 183 1.80 -15.29 0.65
C ARG A 183 0.82 -15.57 1.78
N ASN A 184 1.27 -16.19 2.86
CA ASN A 184 0.41 -16.46 4.01
C ASN A 184 -0.08 -15.16 4.68
N ARG A 185 0.80 -14.17 4.86
CA ARG A 185 0.43 -12.88 5.42
C ARG A 185 -0.60 -12.15 4.56
N SER A 186 -0.46 -12.19 3.24
CA SER A 186 -1.36 -11.51 2.31
C SER A 186 -2.84 -11.95 2.41
N LEU A 187 -3.10 -13.09 3.05
CA LEU A 187 -4.45 -13.61 3.28
C LEU A 187 -5.11 -13.10 4.56
N GLY A 188 -4.41 -12.27 5.34
CA GLY A 188 -4.88 -11.75 6.63
C GLY A 188 -6.11 -10.84 6.54
N TYR A 189 -6.43 -10.28 5.35
CA TYR A 189 -7.63 -9.49 5.12
C TYR A 189 -8.90 -10.20 5.57
N LYS A 190 -8.90 -11.55 5.59
CA LYS A 190 -10.03 -12.38 6.02
C LYS A 190 -10.43 -12.15 7.46
N ASN A 191 -9.49 -11.69 8.31
CA ASN A 191 -9.76 -11.39 9.71
C ASN A 191 -10.74 -10.23 9.88
N TYR A 192 -10.71 -9.25 8.97
CA TYR A 192 -11.58 -8.09 9.02
C TYR A 192 -13.01 -8.35 8.53
N TYR A 193 -13.25 -9.45 7.82
CA TYR A 193 -14.56 -9.71 7.25
C TYR A 193 -15.59 -10.07 8.33
N SER A 194 -16.61 -9.24 8.49
CA SER A 194 -17.75 -9.47 9.37
C SER A 194 -18.92 -10.05 8.56
N PRO A 195 -19.32 -11.31 8.80
CA PRO A 195 -20.50 -11.89 8.15
C PRO A 195 -21.81 -11.15 8.49
N GLU A 196 -21.88 -10.49 9.64
CA GLU A 196 -23.03 -9.72 10.09
C GLU A 196 -23.29 -8.50 9.19
N SER A 197 -22.26 -7.70 8.91
CA SER A 197 -22.36 -6.52 8.03
C SER A 197 -22.14 -6.86 6.56
N GLY A 198 -21.51 -7.99 6.26
CA GLY A 198 -21.07 -8.35 4.91
C GLY A 198 -19.96 -7.44 4.39
N THR A 199 -19.20 -6.81 5.29
CA THR A 199 -18.12 -5.86 4.98
C THR A 199 -16.90 -6.10 5.87
N PHE A 200 -15.79 -5.46 5.53
CA PHE A 200 -14.70 -5.34 6.49
C PHE A 200 -15.12 -4.44 7.64
N ARG A 201 -14.69 -4.83 8.84
CA ARG A 201 -15.03 -4.15 10.09
C ARG A 201 -13.78 -4.06 10.95
N PRO A 202 -13.49 -2.89 11.53
CA PRO A 202 -12.33 -2.74 12.40
C PRO A 202 -12.38 -3.67 13.60
N ILE A 203 -11.20 -4.13 14.02
CA ILE A 203 -11.04 -5.01 15.18
C ILE A 203 -10.42 -4.20 16.31
N THR A 204 -11.03 -4.25 17.50
CA THR A 204 -10.54 -3.55 18.69
C THR A 204 -9.27 -4.18 19.24
N GLY A 205 -8.57 -3.47 20.12
CA GLY A 205 -7.39 -4.01 20.82
C GLY A 205 -7.65 -5.30 21.59
N GLU A 206 -8.90 -5.51 22.03
CA GLU A 206 -9.36 -6.72 22.73
C GLU A 206 -9.67 -7.89 21.79
N GLY A 207 -9.70 -7.67 20.48
CA GLY A 207 -9.88 -8.71 19.45
C GLY A 207 -11.33 -8.89 18.95
N GLY A 208 -12.27 -8.09 19.43
CA GLY A 208 -13.66 -8.08 18.93
C GLY A 208 -13.85 -7.04 17.82
N PHE A 209 -14.88 -7.22 16.98
CA PHE A 209 -15.26 -6.18 16.02
C PHE A 209 -15.79 -4.93 16.73
N LEU A 210 -15.44 -3.76 16.16
CA LEU A 210 -15.94 -2.47 16.63
C LEU A 210 -17.48 -2.44 16.66
N THR A 211 -18.06 -2.02 17.77
CA THR A 211 -19.52 -1.91 17.96
C THR A 211 -19.84 -0.65 18.78
N PRO A 212 -20.79 0.21 18.38
CA PRO A 212 -21.59 0.12 17.13
C PRO A 212 -20.75 0.37 15.87
N PHE A 213 -21.27 -0.03 14.70
CA PHE A 213 -20.56 0.14 13.43
C PHE A 213 -21.56 0.34 12.29
N ASP A 214 -21.38 1.42 11.54
CA ASP A 214 -22.08 1.68 10.27
C ASP A 214 -21.09 1.55 9.11
N PRO A 215 -21.25 0.55 8.22
CA PRO A 215 -20.33 0.33 7.11
C PRO A 215 -20.39 1.43 6.02
N ARG A 216 -21.42 2.29 6.05
CA ARG A 216 -21.58 3.42 5.12
C ARG A 216 -20.93 4.70 5.60
N GLN A 217 -20.62 4.77 6.90
CA GLN A 217 -19.95 5.94 7.44
C GLN A 217 -18.61 6.12 6.74
N GLY A 218 -18.55 7.11 5.87
CA GLY A 218 -17.41 7.47 5.07
C GLY A 218 -16.73 8.71 5.58
N GLU A 219 -15.56 8.96 5.06
CA GLU A 219 -14.78 10.12 5.39
C GLU A 219 -15.07 11.24 4.38
N ASN A 220 -15.89 12.20 4.80
CA ASN A 220 -15.89 13.53 4.22
C ASN A 220 -15.03 14.44 5.11
N PHE A 221 -13.70 14.16 5.16
CA PHE A 221 -12.73 14.84 6.04
C PHE A 221 -12.98 14.65 7.55
N GLU A 222 -13.90 13.78 7.96
CA GLU A 222 -14.10 13.37 9.34
C GLU A 222 -13.49 11.97 9.55
N PRO A 223 -12.57 11.80 10.50
CA PRO A 223 -11.93 10.52 10.75
C PRO A 223 -12.95 9.42 11.07
N VAL A 224 -12.90 8.34 10.34
CA VAL A 224 -13.71 7.14 10.60
C VAL A 224 -12.78 6.05 11.14
N PRO A 225 -13.07 5.46 12.31
CA PRO A 225 -12.20 4.45 12.86
C PRO A 225 -11.90 3.31 11.88
N GLY A 226 -10.63 3.10 11.62
CA GLY A 226 -10.12 2.01 10.81
C GLY A 226 -9.94 2.30 9.31
N PHE A 227 -10.54 3.37 8.77
CA PHE A 227 -10.51 3.68 7.34
C PHE A 227 -9.98 5.08 7.07
N HIS A 228 -9.24 5.22 5.99
CA HIS A 228 -8.69 6.48 5.49
C HIS A 228 -9.30 6.83 4.15
N GLU A 229 -9.82 8.06 4.01
CA GLU A 229 -10.43 8.56 2.77
C GLU A 229 -11.42 7.57 2.14
N GLY A 230 -12.33 7.04 2.96
CA GLY A 230 -13.32 6.09 2.50
C GLY A 230 -14.06 5.40 3.62
N SER A 231 -14.89 4.45 3.25
CA SER A 231 -15.74 3.67 4.15
C SER A 231 -15.47 2.17 4.04
N ALA A 232 -16.09 1.39 4.92
CA ALA A 232 -16.07 -0.06 4.79
C ALA A 232 -16.62 -0.56 3.45
N TRP A 233 -17.53 0.18 2.82
CA TRP A 233 -18.05 -0.16 1.50
C TRP A 233 -16.97 -0.09 0.41
N ASN A 234 -16.13 0.95 0.41
CA ASN A 234 -15.01 1.09 -0.52
C ASN A 234 -13.96 0.01 -0.25
N TYR A 235 -13.51 -0.07 1.00
CA TYR A 235 -12.39 -0.94 1.38
C TYR A 235 -12.70 -2.43 1.37
N THR A 236 -13.98 -2.85 1.50
CA THR A 236 -14.33 -4.27 1.47
C THR A 236 -13.98 -4.95 0.14
N PHE A 237 -13.98 -4.20 -0.97
CA PHE A 237 -13.58 -4.71 -2.28
C PHE A 237 -12.09 -4.53 -2.58
N TYR A 238 -11.35 -3.90 -1.66
CA TYR A 238 -9.95 -3.58 -1.88
C TYR A 238 -9.03 -4.77 -1.55
N VAL A 239 -9.24 -5.87 -2.28
CA VAL A 239 -8.44 -7.10 -2.24
C VAL A 239 -8.08 -7.52 -3.67
N PRO A 240 -7.37 -6.67 -4.45
CA PRO A 240 -7.10 -6.94 -5.86
C PRO A 240 -6.24 -8.18 -6.08
N HIS A 241 -5.51 -8.61 -5.06
CA HIS A 241 -4.62 -9.77 -5.11
C HIS A 241 -5.32 -11.13 -4.88
N ASP A 242 -6.57 -11.14 -4.34
CA ASP A 242 -7.32 -12.39 -4.07
C ASP A 242 -8.84 -12.16 -4.21
N VAL A 243 -9.28 -11.67 -5.37
CA VAL A 243 -10.71 -11.39 -5.65
C VAL A 243 -11.58 -12.66 -5.53
N GLU A 244 -11.05 -13.81 -5.95
CA GLU A 244 -11.78 -15.08 -5.80
C GLU A 244 -11.89 -15.52 -4.34
N GLY A 245 -10.84 -15.31 -3.54
CA GLY A 245 -10.87 -15.56 -2.09
C GLY A 245 -11.89 -14.68 -1.39
N LEU A 246 -11.94 -13.39 -1.72
CA LEU A 246 -12.94 -12.46 -1.22
C LEU A 246 -14.35 -12.88 -1.61
N ALA A 247 -14.58 -13.24 -2.88
CA ALA A 247 -15.89 -13.73 -3.33
C ALA A 247 -16.33 -14.99 -2.58
N LYS A 248 -15.41 -15.93 -2.33
CA LYS A 248 -15.70 -17.13 -1.50
C LYS A 248 -16.05 -16.74 -0.07
N LEU A 249 -15.32 -15.79 0.52
CA LEU A 249 -15.57 -15.29 1.88
C LEU A 249 -16.96 -14.67 2.01
N MET A 250 -17.42 -13.96 0.97
CA MET A 250 -18.77 -13.38 0.88
C MET A 250 -19.88 -14.42 0.60
N GLY A 251 -19.53 -15.69 0.42
CA GLY A 251 -20.48 -16.77 0.17
C GLY A 251 -20.76 -17.06 -1.30
N GLY A 252 -19.80 -16.70 -2.17
CA GLY A 252 -19.75 -17.04 -3.58
C GLY A 252 -19.89 -15.85 -4.54
N ARG A 253 -19.51 -16.09 -5.79
CA ARG A 253 -19.44 -15.06 -6.83
C ARG A 253 -20.73 -14.25 -7.01
N ARG A 254 -21.90 -14.89 -6.88
CA ARG A 254 -23.18 -14.19 -7.01
C ARG A 254 -23.37 -13.15 -5.92
N LYS A 255 -23.15 -13.53 -4.64
CA LYS A 255 -23.28 -12.62 -3.51
C LYS A 255 -22.25 -11.47 -3.58
N PHE A 256 -21.04 -11.75 -4.05
CA PHE A 256 -20.03 -10.73 -4.29
C PHE A 256 -20.50 -9.69 -5.30
N ILE A 257 -21.05 -10.14 -6.45
CA ILE A 257 -21.57 -9.24 -7.49
C ILE A 257 -22.78 -8.44 -6.97
N ASP A 258 -23.73 -9.11 -6.31
CA ASP A 258 -24.92 -8.46 -5.76
C ASP A 258 -24.55 -7.38 -4.73
N LYS A 259 -23.54 -7.65 -3.86
CA LYS A 259 -23.02 -6.67 -2.89
C LYS A 259 -22.31 -5.50 -3.57
N LEU A 260 -21.49 -5.75 -4.57
CA LEU A 260 -20.81 -4.72 -5.33
C LEU A 260 -21.82 -3.83 -6.07
N GLN A 261 -22.82 -4.42 -6.72
CA GLN A 261 -23.90 -3.67 -7.38
C GLN A 261 -24.66 -2.78 -6.39
N MET A 262 -24.98 -3.31 -5.22
CA MET A 262 -25.65 -2.54 -4.16
C MET A 262 -24.83 -1.30 -3.76
N VAL A 263 -23.50 -1.41 -3.61
CA VAL A 263 -22.65 -0.27 -3.26
C VAL A 263 -22.70 0.81 -4.33
N PHE A 264 -22.70 0.44 -5.62
CA PHE A 264 -22.85 1.40 -6.71
C PHE A 264 -24.26 2.02 -6.74
N ASP A 265 -25.30 1.21 -6.58
CA ASP A 265 -26.68 1.69 -6.67
C ASP A 265 -27.03 2.64 -5.51
N GLU A 266 -26.63 2.32 -4.29
CA GLU A 266 -26.90 3.16 -3.13
C GLU A 266 -25.95 4.37 -3.04
N GLY A 267 -24.67 4.21 -3.41
CA GLY A 267 -23.70 5.31 -3.39
C GLY A 267 -24.03 6.46 -4.36
N LEU A 268 -24.69 6.13 -5.49
CA LEU A 268 -25.13 7.16 -6.46
C LEU A 268 -26.28 8.03 -5.97
N TYR A 269 -27.04 7.58 -4.95
CA TYR A 269 -28.27 8.23 -4.50
C TYR A 269 -28.18 8.82 -3.09
N ASP A 270 -27.06 8.70 -2.41
CA ASP A 270 -26.88 9.29 -1.08
C ASP A 270 -26.26 10.70 -1.20
N PRO A 271 -27.07 11.78 -1.08
CA PRO A 271 -26.56 13.13 -1.16
C PRO A 271 -25.67 13.54 0.02
N ALA A 272 -25.59 12.71 1.09
CA ALA A 272 -24.68 12.92 2.21
C ALA A 272 -23.29 12.33 1.96
N ASN A 273 -23.18 11.41 1.02
CA ASN A 273 -21.91 10.89 0.51
C ASN A 273 -21.68 11.50 -0.87
N GLU A 274 -21.16 12.71 -0.92
CA GLU A 274 -20.53 13.16 -2.15
C GLU A 274 -19.40 12.17 -2.44
N PRO A 275 -19.42 11.49 -3.61
CA PRO A 275 -18.35 10.56 -3.92
C PRO A 275 -17.04 11.34 -4.03
N ASP A 276 -16.10 11.06 -3.17
CA ASP A 276 -14.70 11.37 -3.44
C ASP A 276 -14.29 10.50 -4.64
N ILE A 277 -14.31 11.15 -5.82
CA ILE A 277 -13.93 10.54 -7.10
C ILE A 277 -12.42 10.48 -7.20
#